data_8036a9b9828371aa66ab2824674fc9b0
#
_entry.id   8036a9b9828371aa66ab2824674fc9b0
#
_cell.length_a   1.000
_cell.length_b   1.000
_cell.length_c   1.000
_cell.angle_alpha   90.00
_cell.angle_beta   90.00
_cell.angle_gamma   90.00
#
_symmetry.space_group_name_H-M   'P 1'
#
loop_
_entity.id
_entity.type
_entity.pdbx_description
1 polymer ?
#
loop_
_entity_poly.entity_id
_entity_poly.type
_entity_poly.pdbx_seq_one_letter_code
_entity_poly.pdbx_strand_id
1 'polypeptide(L)'
;MGKTTTIGSVELERYVQSAFRLQSGDTVVYVDPHRLDGGPPAALILITHEHFDHMDPNAIAAVATDDTVIVANAACARQLQGKVKGRVVSVQEGDTVTEKGVEVRAVAGYNGHHPRGFNVGFVFRLGDQMVFHAGDTDRVPEMSQFGEIDVALLPIGGTYTMAEAEAAEAVRMIRPRVVIPMHYGYATGGDPEKFASLVGPDATVVIL
;
A
#
# COMPACT_ATOMS: atom_id res chain seq x y z
N MET A 1 3.21 -13.44 -12.65
CA MET A 1 4.30 -12.76 -11.93
C MET A 1 4.14 -11.27 -12.15
N GLY A 2 4.23 -10.48 -11.10
CA GLY A 2 4.23 -9.04 -11.17
C GLY A 2 5.54 -8.48 -11.75
N LYS A 3 5.57 -7.18 -11.96
CA LYS A 3 6.82 -6.49 -12.29
C LYS A 3 7.59 -6.18 -11.01
N THR A 4 8.90 -6.32 -11.02
CA THR A 4 9.76 -6.21 -9.85
C THR A 4 10.80 -5.09 -9.95
N THR A 5 11.19 -4.53 -8.81
CA THR A 5 12.34 -3.63 -8.66
C THR A 5 12.98 -3.83 -7.30
N THR A 6 14.21 -3.34 -7.12
CA THR A 6 14.88 -3.32 -5.81
C THR A 6 15.27 -1.89 -5.48
N ILE A 7 14.93 -1.43 -4.27
CA ILE A 7 15.25 -0.12 -3.72
C ILE A 7 15.92 -0.31 -2.36
N GLY A 8 17.19 0.04 -2.26
CA GLY A 8 17.99 -0.29 -1.08
C GLY A 8 18.01 -1.79 -0.82
N SER A 9 17.66 -2.22 0.37
CA SER A 9 17.57 -3.64 0.76
C SER A 9 16.20 -4.26 0.51
N VAL A 10 15.26 -3.56 -0.13
CA VAL A 10 13.87 -4.00 -0.32
C VAL A 10 13.60 -4.36 -1.76
N GLU A 11 13.20 -5.61 -2.00
CA GLU A 11 12.60 -6.05 -3.26
C GLU A 11 11.10 -5.73 -3.23
N LEU A 12 10.59 -5.09 -4.29
CA LEU A 12 9.18 -4.78 -4.49
C LEU A 12 8.66 -5.49 -5.74
N GLU A 13 7.51 -6.11 -5.62
CA GLU A 13 6.77 -6.69 -6.74
C GLU A 13 5.37 -6.08 -6.76
N ARG A 14 4.99 -5.43 -7.87
CA ARG A 14 3.62 -4.98 -8.09
C ARG A 14 2.86 -6.04 -8.88
N TYR A 15 1.70 -6.43 -8.41
CA TYR A 15 0.79 -7.33 -9.11
C TYR A 15 -0.23 -6.54 -9.93
N VAL A 16 -1.43 -6.32 -9.40
CA VAL A 16 -2.51 -5.59 -10.06
C VAL A 16 -3.12 -4.58 -9.11
N GLN A 17 -3.66 -3.48 -9.62
CA GLN A 17 -4.22 -2.39 -8.83
C GLN A 17 -3.21 -1.88 -7.80
N SER A 18 -3.52 -2.02 -6.52
CA SER A 18 -2.72 -1.60 -5.37
C SER A 18 -2.00 -2.76 -4.66
N ALA A 19 -1.99 -3.95 -5.26
CA ALA A 19 -1.42 -5.15 -4.67
C ALA A 19 0.11 -5.18 -4.82
N PHE A 20 0.81 -5.21 -3.69
CA PHE A 20 2.27 -5.29 -3.64
C PHE A 20 2.75 -6.40 -2.71
N ARG A 21 3.89 -7.00 -3.07
CA ARG A 21 4.77 -7.73 -2.17
C ARG A 21 6.05 -6.93 -1.99
N LEU A 22 6.48 -6.78 -0.74
CA LEU A 22 7.75 -6.18 -0.37
C LEU A 22 8.52 -7.19 0.47
N GLN A 23 9.83 -7.31 0.23
CA GLN A 23 10.67 -8.25 0.96
C GLN A 23 12.02 -7.64 1.29
N SER A 24 12.46 -7.81 2.54
CA SER A 24 13.83 -7.51 2.97
C SER A 24 14.33 -8.65 3.87
N GLY A 25 15.39 -9.33 3.44
CA GLY A 25 15.83 -10.57 4.07
C GLY A 25 14.70 -11.60 4.09
N ASP A 26 14.41 -12.15 5.28
CA ASP A 26 13.36 -13.15 5.47
C ASP A 26 11.97 -12.55 5.74
N THR A 27 11.87 -11.22 5.85
CA THR A 27 10.61 -10.55 6.14
C THR A 27 9.85 -10.24 4.86
N VAL A 28 8.70 -10.90 4.67
CA VAL A 28 7.80 -10.71 3.53
C VAL A 28 6.54 -9.99 3.98
N VAL A 29 6.26 -8.85 3.37
CA VAL A 29 5.08 -8.01 3.60
C VAL A 29 4.23 -7.95 2.33
N TYR A 30 2.94 -8.24 2.43
CA TYR A 30 1.99 -7.96 1.37
C TYR A 30 1.12 -6.78 1.77
N VAL A 31 0.81 -5.92 0.81
CA VAL A 31 -0.16 -4.83 0.98
C VAL A 31 -1.25 -5.00 -0.06
N ASP A 32 -2.50 -4.99 0.41
CA ASP A 32 -3.71 -5.11 -0.40
C ASP A 32 -3.64 -6.30 -1.40
N PRO A 33 -3.33 -7.55 -0.94
CA PRO A 33 -3.14 -8.67 -1.84
C PRO A 33 -4.43 -8.95 -2.63
N HIS A 34 -4.33 -8.89 -3.96
CA HIS A 34 -5.42 -9.14 -4.89
C HIS A 34 -4.93 -9.96 -6.08
N ARG A 35 -5.72 -10.96 -6.48
CA ARG A 35 -5.44 -11.86 -7.62
C ARG A 35 -4.07 -12.51 -7.57
N LEU A 36 -3.68 -12.97 -6.39
CA LEU A 36 -2.48 -13.77 -6.18
C LEU A 36 -2.85 -15.26 -6.19
N ASP A 37 -2.13 -16.04 -6.98
CA ASP A 37 -2.27 -17.50 -7.02
C ASP A 37 -1.29 -18.21 -6.07
N GLY A 38 -0.48 -17.45 -5.33
CA GLY A 38 0.54 -17.91 -4.38
C GLY A 38 1.71 -16.95 -4.30
N GLY A 39 2.71 -17.34 -3.50
CA GLY A 39 3.93 -16.55 -3.28
C GLY A 39 4.66 -17.02 -2.02
N PRO A 40 5.76 -16.37 -1.64
CA PRO A 40 6.39 -16.61 -0.36
C PRO A 40 5.40 -16.42 0.80
N PRO A 41 5.48 -17.22 1.87
CA PRO A 41 4.63 -17.04 3.04
C PRO A 41 4.76 -15.61 3.61
N ALA A 42 3.61 -14.97 3.89
CA ALA A 42 3.58 -13.64 4.47
C ALA A 42 3.98 -13.66 5.95
N ALA A 43 4.95 -12.84 6.35
CA ALA A 43 5.13 -12.48 7.74
C ALA A 43 4.05 -11.48 8.16
N LEU A 44 3.75 -10.50 7.29
CA LEU A 44 2.79 -9.43 7.53
C LEU A 44 1.92 -9.20 6.31
N ILE A 45 0.62 -8.98 6.52
CA ILE A 45 -0.31 -8.52 5.49
C ILE A 45 -0.95 -7.22 5.99
N LEU A 46 -0.93 -6.17 5.17
CA LEU A 46 -1.54 -4.88 5.43
C LEU A 46 -2.75 -4.71 4.53
N ILE A 47 -3.92 -4.39 5.09
CA ILE A 47 -5.17 -4.20 4.34
C ILE A 47 -5.69 -2.79 4.60
N THR A 48 -5.74 -1.97 3.55
CA THR A 48 -6.11 -0.56 3.66
C THR A 48 -7.61 -0.37 3.86
N HIS A 49 -8.44 -1.12 3.11
CA HIS A 49 -9.90 -1.05 3.19
C HIS A 49 -10.58 -2.30 2.60
N GLU A 50 -11.92 -2.35 2.67
CA GLU A 50 -12.71 -3.57 2.44
C GLU A 50 -13.18 -3.79 0.98
N HIS A 51 -12.76 -2.95 0.01
CA HIS A 51 -13.10 -3.22 -1.38
C HIS A 51 -12.41 -4.49 -1.89
N PHE A 52 -13.07 -5.17 -2.84
CA PHE A 52 -12.67 -6.50 -3.31
C PHE A 52 -11.26 -6.57 -3.94
N ASP A 53 -10.78 -5.45 -4.49
CA ASP A 53 -9.47 -5.31 -5.12
C ASP A 53 -8.35 -4.91 -4.14
N HIS A 54 -8.67 -4.80 -2.85
CA HIS A 54 -7.74 -4.58 -1.73
C HIS A 54 -7.82 -5.69 -0.67
N MET A 55 -9.02 -6.22 -0.40
CA MET A 55 -9.24 -7.31 0.54
C MET A 55 -9.81 -8.53 -0.20
N ASP A 56 -8.94 -9.27 -0.88
CA ASP A 56 -9.28 -10.51 -1.59
C ASP A 56 -9.01 -11.73 -0.70
N PRO A 57 -10.05 -12.42 -0.19
CA PRO A 57 -9.87 -13.56 0.71
C PRO A 57 -9.07 -14.72 0.08
N ASN A 58 -9.15 -14.91 -1.23
CA ASN A 58 -8.41 -15.96 -1.90
C ASN A 58 -6.92 -15.62 -1.99
N ALA A 59 -6.60 -14.36 -2.33
CA ALA A 59 -5.23 -13.87 -2.35
C ALA A 59 -4.60 -13.89 -0.95
N ILE A 60 -5.35 -13.47 0.09
CA ILE A 60 -4.91 -13.57 1.49
C ILE A 60 -4.62 -15.03 1.85
N ALA A 61 -5.54 -15.94 1.56
CA ALA A 61 -5.40 -17.37 1.88
C ALA A 61 -4.21 -18.03 1.15
N ALA A 62 -3.86 -17.53 -0.04
CA ALA A 62 -2.76 -18.07 -0.84
C ALA A 62 -1.37 -17.82 -0.22
N VAL A 63 -1.23 -16.78 0.63
CA VAL A 63 0.06 -16.37 1.22
C VAL A 63 0.07 -16.37 2.74
N ALA A 64 -1.10 -16.40 3.42
CA ALA A 64 -1.20 -16.43 4.88
C ALA A 64 -0.88 -17.81 5.45
N THR A 65 -0.16 -17.82 6.56
CA THR A 65 0.12 -19.00 7.41
C THR A 65 -0.42 -18.76 8.81
N ASP A 66 -0.33 -19.74 9.70
CA ASP A 66 -0.72 -19.59 11.10
C ASP A 66 0.15 -18.55 11.84
N ASP A 67 1.38 -18.32 11.36
CA ASP A 67 2.30 -17.32 11.89
C ASP A 67 2.12 -15.91 11.32
N THR A 68 1.31 -15.73 10.28
CA THR A 68 1.07 -14.44 9.63
C THR A 68 0.33 -13.48 10.58
N VAL A 69 0.72 -12.21 10.57
CA VAL A 69 -0.07 -11.14 11.20
C VAL A 69 -0.72 -10.30 10.11
N ILE A 70 -2.01 -10.03 10.24
CA ILE A 70 -2.78 -9.20 9.31
C ILE A 70 -3.15 -7.91 10.06
N VAL A 71 -2.63 -6.78 9.61
CA VAL A 71 -2.98 -5.45 10.14
C VAL A 71 -3.97 -4.81 9.19
N ALA A 72 -5.13 -4.43 9.69
CA ALA A 72 -6.22 -3.94 8.86
C ALA A 72 -7.04 -2.88 9.58
N ASN A 73 -7.76 -2.04 8.83
CA ASN A 73 -8.72 -1.14 9.44
C ASN A 73 -9.82 -1.93 10.18
N ALA A 74 -10.58 -1.25 11.04
CA ALA A 74 -11.55 -1.91 11.93
C ALA A 74 -12.66 -2.67 11.16
N ALA A 75 -13.04 -2.23 9.95
CA ALA A 75 -14.06 -2.90 9.14
C ALA A 75 -13.51 -4.20 8.55
N CYS A 76 -12.32 -4.16 7.95
CA CYS A 76 -11.62 -5.34 7.43
C CYS A 76 -11.31 -6.35 8.56
N ALA A 77 -10.80 -5.87 9.70
CA ALA A 77 -10.47 -6.72 10.82
C ALA A 77 -11.68 -7.53 11.32
N ARG A 78 -12.85 -6.91 11.44
CA ARG A 78 -14.09 -7.61 11.79
C ARG A 78 -14.50 -8.67 10.78
N GLN A 79 -14.27 -8.40 9.48
CA GLN A 79 -14.62 -9.35 8.41
C GLN A 79 -13.65 -10.53 8.34
N LEU A 80 -12.37 -10.33 8.64
CA LEU A 80 -11.31 -11.34 8.55
C LEU A 80 -11.19 -12.19 9.82
N GLN A 81 -11.62 -11.67 10.98
CA GLN A 81 -11.46 -12.34 12.26
C GLN A 81 -12.06 -13.76 12.26
N GLY A 82 -11.22 -14.76 12.51
CA GLY A 82 -11.60 -16.18 12.54
C GLY A 82 -11.90 -16.81 11.18
N LYS A 83 -11.67 -16.10 10.07
CA LYS A 83 -11.89 -16.60 8.70
C LYS A 83 -10.60 -16.78 7.91
N VAL A 84 -9.49 -16.30 8.41
CA VAL A 84 -8.17 -16.37 7.78
C VAL A 84 -7.19 -17.06 8.71
N LYS A 85 -6.11 -17.60 8.16
CA LYS A 85 -4.98 -18.05 8.95
C LYS A 85 -4.24 -16.85 9.55
N GLY A 86 -3.61 -17.08 10.70
CA GLY A 86 -2.85 -16.07 11.40
C GLY A 86 -3.71 -15.19 12.33
N ARG A 87 -3.10 -14.11 12.82
CA ARG A 87 -3.70 -13.20 13.78
C ARG A 87 -4.08 -11.88 13.12
N VAL A 88 -5.28 -11.39 13.39
CA VAL A 88 -5.77 -10.11 12.87
C VAL A 88 -5.63 -9.02 13.94
N VAL A 89 -5.01 -7.91 13.57
CA VAL A 89 -4.84 -6.69 14.38
C VAL A 89 -5.62 -5.57 13.74
N SER A 90 -6.53 -4.99 14.52
CA SER A 90 -7.34 -3.84 14.08
C SER A 90 -6.60 -2.54 14.38
N VAL A 91 -6.55 -1.65 13.39
CA VAL A 91 -6.00 -0.29 13.54
C VAL A 91 -6.95 0.75 12.98
N GLN A 92 -6.77 1.98 13.42
CA GLN A 92 -7.41 3.17 12.87
C GLN A 92 -6.35 4.23 12.59
N GLU A 93 -6.72 5.28 11.88
CA GLU A 93 -5.85 6.43 11.63
C GLU A 93 -5.22 6.94 12.93
N GLY A 94 -3.89 7.11 12.92
CA GLY A 94 -3.09 7.55 14.06
C GLY A 94 -2.49 6.42 14.90
N ASP A 95 -2.97 5.19 14.75
CA ASP A 95 -2.41 4.04 15.48
C ASP A 95 -1.04 3.64 14.93
N THR A 96 -0.18 3.18 15.83
CA THR A 96 1.11 2.56 15.50
C THR A 96 1.19 1.20 16.17
N VAL A 97 1.57 0.18 15.41
CA VAL A 97 1.78 -1.19 15.90
C VAL A 97 3.13 -1.70 15.43
N THR A 98 3.73 -2.60 16.22
CA THR A 98 4.97 -3.30 15.80
C THR A 98 4.69 -4.78 15.72
N GLU A 99 4.73 -5.32 14.52
CA GLU A 99 4.43 -6.72 14.26
C GLU A 99 5.53 -7.35 13.38
N LYS A 100 5.97 -8.55 13.73
CA LYS A 100 7.02 -9.28 13.00
C LYS A 100 8.31 -8.45 12.79
N GLY A 101 8.62 -7.55 13.74
CA GLY A 101 9.76 -6.64 13.66
C GLY A 101 9.56 -5.44 12.73
N VAL A 102 8.36 -5.25 12.18
CA VAL A 102 7.99 -4.12 11.31
C VAL A 102 7.12 -3.16 12.11
N GLU A 103 7.57 -1.91 12.25
CA GLU A 103 6.74 -0.83 12.77
C GLU A 103 5.82 -0.34 11.64
N VAL A 104 4.51 -0.33 11.91
CA VAL A 104 3.45 0.07 10.98
C VAL A 104 2.62 1.17 11.61
N ARG A 105 2.52 2.30 10.95
CA ARG A 105 1.66 3.41 11.33
C ARG A 105 0.50 3.54 10.33
N ALA A 106 -0.74 3.50 10.82
CA ALA A 106 -1.92 3.79 10.02
C ALA A 106 -2.09 5.31 9.91
N VAL A 107 -2.16 5.81 8.69
CA VAL A 107 -2.23 7.25 8.39
C VAL A 107 -3.51 7.61 7.63
N ALA A 108 -3.83 8.91 7.58
CA ALA A 108 -4.98 9.43 6.85
C ALA A 108 -4.94 9.04 5.37
N GLY A 109 -6.08 8.60 4.85
CA GLY A 109 -6.32 8.38 3.44
C GLY A 109 -7.83 8.40 3.21
N TYR A 110 -8.34 9.39 2.47
CA TYR A 110 -9.78 9.56 2.24
C TYR A 110 -10.07 10.37 0.97
N ASN A 111 -11.30 10.24 0.47
CA ASN A 111 -11.85 11.04 -0.64
C ASN A 111 -13.39 10.97 -0.64
N GLY A 112 -14.02 11.45 -1.71
CA GLY A 112 -15.48 11.44 -1.86
C GLY A 112 -16.10 10.04 -1.92
N HIS A 113 -15.35 9.01 -2.35
CA HIS A 113 -15.78 7.61 -2.42
C HIS A 113 -15.34 6.80 -1.19
N HIS A 114 -14.28 7.22 -0.52
CA HIS A 114 -13.70 6.60 0.65
C HIS A 114 -13.71 7.60 1.81
N PRO A 115 -14.81 7.73 2.56
CA PRO A 115 -14.89 8.66 3.70
C PRO A 115 -13.78 8.41 4.70
N ARG A 116 -13.37 9.45 5.46
CA ARG A 116 -12.32 9.32 6.48
C ARG A 116 -12.64 8.18 7.45
N GLY A 117 -11.65 7.32 7.66
CA GLY A 117 -11.78 6.08 8.47
C GLY A 117 -12.28 4.86 7.70
N PHE A 118 -12.72 5.00 6.44
CA PHE A 118 -13.01 3.87 5.56
C PHE A 118 -11.72 3.26 5.00
N ASN A 119 -10.84 4.10 4.45
CA ASN A 119 -9.50 3.71 4.03
C ASN A 119 -8.46 4.24 5.03
N VAL A 120 -7.38 3.50 5.23
CA VAL A 120 -6.16 3.95 5.91
C VAL A 120 -4.95 3.71 5.00
N GLY A 121 -4.06 4.69 4.92
CA GLY A 121 -2.74 4.46 4.37
C GLY A 121 -1.84 3.80 5.41
N PHE A 122 -0.75 3.19 4.97
CA PHE A 122 0.26 2.62 5.85
C PHE A 122 1.63 3.23 5.61
N VAL A 123 2.27 3.71 6.66
CA VAL A 123 3.69 4.06 6.68
C VAL A 123 4.40 3.01 7.53
N PHE A 124 5.38 2.32 6.96
CA PHE A 124 6.10 1.26 7.65
C PHE A 124 7.57 1.19 7.25
N ARG A 125 8.41 0.74 8.17
CA ARG A 125 9.83 0.50 7.91
C ARG A 125 10.07 -0.95 7.55
N LEU A 126 10.65 -1.17 6.37
CA LEU A 126 11.11 -2.49 5.95
C LEU A 126 12.57 -2.40 5.50
N GLY A 127 13.44 -3.16 6.12
CA GLY A 127 14.86 -3.04 5.90
C GLY A 127 15.35 -1.61 6.16
N ASP A 128 16.04 -1.04 5.19
CA ASP A 128 16.56 0.33 5.24
C ASP A 128 15.59 1.38 4.64
N GLN A 129 14.36 1.00 4.23
CA GLN A 129 13.41 1.88 3.58
C GLN A 129 12.20 2.20 4.47
N MET A 130 11.79 3.48 4.47
CA MET A 130 10.49 3.92 4.96
C MET A 130 9.52 3.95 3.78
N VAL A 131 8.51 3.10 3.81
CA VAL A 131 7.54 2.90 2.73
C VAL A 131 6.20 3.50 3.12
N PHE A 132 5.58 4.24 2.20
CA PHE A 132 4.19 4.68 2.30
C PHE A 132 3.35 4.03 1.22
N HIS A 133 2.28 3.34 1.62
CA HIS A 133 1.24 2.83 0.73
C HIS A 133 -0.05 3.58 1.02
N ALA A 134 -0.57 4.29 0.02
CA ALA A 134 -1.66 5.24 0.23
C ALA A 134 -3.04 4.58 0.36
N GLY A 135 -3.22 3.35 -0.16
CA GLY A 135 -4.56 2.83 -0.41
C GLY A 135 -5.31 3.70 -1.42
N ASP A 136 -6.62 3.78 -1.29
CA ASP A 136 -7.50 4.58 -2.15
C ASP A 136 -7.81 5.92 -1.49
N THR A 137 -7.16 6.96 -1.97
CA THR A 137 -7.23 8.32 -1.39
C THR A 137 -7.09 9.38 -2.47
N ASP A 138 -7.60 10.57 -2.18
CA ASP A 138 -7.17 11.81 -2.81
C ASP A 138 -5.95 12.37 -2.07
N ARG A 139 -5.40 13.48 -2.56
CA ARG A 139 -4.34 14.21 -1.88
C ARG A 139 -4.90 14.89 -0.62
N VAL A 140 -4.53 14.37 0.53
CA VAL A 140 -4.98 14.89 1.83
C VAL A 140 -3.91 15.76 2.51
N PRO A 141 -4.29 16.80 3.26
CA PRO A 141 -3.33 17.72 3.90
C PRO A 141 -2.34 17.02 4.85
N GLU A 142 -2.76 15.94 5.48
CA GLU A 142 -1.97 15.13 6.41
C GLU A 142 -0.74 14.51 5.77
N MET A 143 -0.69 14.36 4.45
CA MET A 143 0.46 13.82 3.71
C MET A 143 1.75 14.60 3.97
N SER A 144 1.64 15.91 4.25
CA SER A 144 2.79 16.76 4.62
C SER A 144 3.40 16.43 6.00
N GLN A 145 2.71 15.60 6.81
CA GLN A 145 3.07 15.28 8.19
C GLN A 145 3.51 13.81 8.36
N PHE A 146 3.61 13.03 7.27
CA PHE A 146 3.94 11.61 7.37
C PHE A 146 5.41 11.34 7.74
N GLY A 147 6.25 12.38 7.75
CA GLY A 147 7.68 12.28 8.05
C GLY A 147 8.50 11.94 6.80
N GLU A 148 9.71 11.44 7.02
CA GLU A 148 10.59 11.03 5.92
C GLU A 148 10.06 9.74 5.28
N ILE A 149 9.84 9.76 3.97
CA ILE A 149 9.40 8.63 3.16
C ILE A 149 10.45 8.37 2.08
N ASP A 150 10.97 7.15 2.02
CA ASP A 150 11.90 6.73 0.98
C ASP A 150 11.16 6.31 -0.29
N VAL A 151 10.08 5.53 -0.13
CA VAL A 151 9.28 4.99 -1.23
C VAL A 151 7.81 5.27 -0.99
N ALA A 152 7.14 5.96 -1.92
CA ALA A 152 5.70 6.17 -1.90
C ALA A 152 5.02 5.37 -3.01
N LEU A 153 3.97 4.60 -2.65
CA LEU A 153 3.10 3.87 -3.56
C LEU A 153 1.79 4.65 -3.66
N LEU A 154 1.57 5.35 -4.79
CA LEU A 154 0.48 6.31 -4.95
C LEU A 154 -0.48 5.91 -6.06
N PRO A 155 -1.80 5.94 -5.82
CA PRO A 155 -2.79 5.67 -6.85
C PRO A 155 -2.86 6.81 -7.87
N ILE A 156 -3.07 6.44 -9.16
CA ILE A 156 -3.20 7.38 -10.29
C ILE A 156 -4.44 7.11 -11.14
N GLY A 157 -5.37 6.32 -10.66
CA GLY A 157 -6.52 5.81 -11.44
C GLY A 157 -7.58 6.84 -11.84
N GLY A 158 -7.68 7.95 -11.14
CA GLY A 158 -8.49 9.12 -11.49
C GLY A 158 -10.00 9.03 -11.21
N THR A 159 -10.58 7.84 -11.08
CA THR A 159 -12.04 7.70 -10.87
C THR A 159 -12.40 7.62 -9.38
N TYR A 160 -11.70 6.79 -8.65
CA TYR A 160 -11.93 6.54 -7.21
C TYR A 160 -10.76 7.00 -6.35
N THR A 161 -9.74 7.52 -6.98
CA THR A 161 -8.46 7.93 -6.38
C THR A 161 -7.93 9.17 -7.10
N MET A 162 -6.77 9.66 -6.68
CA MET A 162 -6.06 10.71 -7.39
C MET A 162 -5.90 10.40 -8.88
N ALA A 163 -6.04 11.41 -9.72
CA ALA A 163 -5.52 11.39 -11.08
C ALA A 163 -4.03 11.75 -11.09
N GLU A 164 -3.35 11.59 -12.23
CA GLU A 164 -1.88 11.77 -12.36
C GLU A 164 -1.40 13.13 -11.86
N ALA A 165 -2.15 14.20 -12.17
CA ALA A 165 -1.76 15.56 -11.75
C ALA A 165 -1.85 15.75 -10.24
N GLU A 166 -2.91 15.25 -9.62
CA GLU A 166 -3.10 15.32 -8.17
C GLU A 166 -2.08 14.43 -7.43
N ALA A 167 -1.80 13.24 -7.95
CA ALA A 167 -0.75 12.37 -7.40
C ALA A 167 0.64 13.01 -7.49
N ALA A 168 0.95 13.75 -8.57
CA ALA A 168 2.19 14.53 -8.66
C ALA A 168 2.25 15.67 -7.63
N GLU A 169 1.12 16.30 -7.30
CA GLU A 169 1.07 17.27 -6.19
C GLU A 169 1.27 16.58 -4.84
N ALA A 170 0.73 15.37 -4.64
CA ALA A 170 0.98 14.57 -3.43
C ALA A 170 2.48 14.23 -3.29
N VAL A 171 3.19 13.92 -4.39
CA VAL A 171 4.66 13.74 -4.38
C VAL A 171 5.37 14.97 -3.82
N ARG A 172 4.99 16.18 -4.25
CA ARG A 172 5.58 17.44 -3.75
C ARG A 172 5.32 17.69 -2.26
N MET A 173 4.20 17.17 -1.73
CA MET A 173 3.87 17.26 -0.30
C MET A 173 4.65 16.24 0.54
N ILE A 174 4.70 14.98 0.09
CA ILE A 174 5.35 13.86 0.78
C ILE A 174 6.87 13.95 0.64
N ARG A 175 7.35 14.35 -0.53
CA ARG A 175 8.77 14.45 -0.92
C ARG A 175 9.51 13.12 -0.77
N PRO A 176 8.99 12.01 -1.35
CA PRO A 176 9.68 10.72 -1.30
C PRO A 176 10.90 10.73 -2.22
N ARG A 177 11.88 9.86 -1.98
CA ARG A 177 12.98 9.66 -2.93
C ARG A 177 12.54 8.94 -4.19
N VAL A 178 11.67 7.93 -4.03
CA VAL A 178 11.12 7.11 -5.11
C VAL A 178 9.59 7.11 -5.00
N VAL A 179 8.91 7.20 -6.14
CA VAL A 179 7.47 6.98 -6.21
C VAL A 179 7.14 5.92 -7.25
N ILE A 180 6.21 5.04 -6.88
CA ILE A 180 5.69 3.98 -7.75
C ILE A 180 4.19 4.21 -7.93
N PRO A 181 3.72 4.46 -9.15
CA PRO A 181 2.29 4.58 -9.41
C PRO A 181 1.59 3.24 -9.28
N MET A 182 0.38 3.26 -8.74
CA MET A 182 -0.47 2.10 -8.56
C MET A 182 -1.94 2.42 -8.91
N HIS A 183 -2.84 1.46 -8.76
CA HIS A 183 -4.28 1.58 -9.00
C HIS A 183 -4.60 2.05 -10.43
N TYR A 184 -3.93 1.47 -11.42
CA TYR A 184 -4.14 1.73 -12.84
C TYR A 184 -3.97 0.46 -13.68
N GLY A 185 -4.55 0.48 -14.87
CA GLY A 185 -4.34 -0.56 -15.89
C GLY A 185 -5.18 -1.82 -15.72
N TYR A 186 -6.13 -1.85 -14.78
CA TYR A 186 -7.07 -2.97 -14.57
C TYR A 186 -8.53 -2.47 -14.51
N ALA A 187 -8.99 -1.95 -13.39
CA ALA A 187 -10.37 -1.48 -13.21
C ALA A 187 -10.53 0.03 -13.44
N THR A 188 -9.42 0.75 -13.44
CA THR A 188 -9.38 2.21 -13.59
C THR A 188 -8.41 2.63 -14.68
N GLY A 189 -8.51 3.90 -15.11
CA GLY A 189 -7.57 4.55 -16.01
C GLY A 189 -6.22 4.82 -15.34
N GLY A 190 -5.60 5.88 -15.75
CA GLY A 190 -4.29 6.34 -15.28
C GLY A 190 -3.18 6.01 -16.28
N ASP A 191 -2.36 7.02 -16.57
CA ASP A 191 -1.20 6.94 -17.45
C ASP A 191 0.09 7.14 -16.64
N PRO A 192 0.86 6.06 -16.37
CA PRO A 192 2.06 6.15 -15.55
C PRO A 192 3.19 6.98 -16.20
N GLU A 193 3.25 7.05 -17.54
CA GLU A 193 4.24 7.88 -18.24
C GLU A 193 3.89 9.37 -18.12
N LYS A 194 2.60 9.71 -18.24
CA LYS A 194 2.11 11.05 -17.95
C LYS A 194 2.38 11.46 -16.51
N PHE A 195 2.13 10.55 -15.56
CA PHE A 195 2.44 10.78 -14.16
C PHE A 195 3.95 11.04 -13.96
N ALA A 196 4.82 10.21 -14.54
CA ALA A 196 6.26 10.40 -14.46
C ALA A 196 6.71 11.77 -15.03
N SER A 197 6.12 12.19 -16.14
CA SER A 197 6.38 13.53 -16.73
C SER A 197 5.95 14.68 -15.80
N LEU A 198 4.83 14.51 -15.07
CA LEU A 198 4.31 15.53 -14.14
C LEU A 198 5.10 15.59 -12.81
N VAL A 199 5.65 14.47 -12.35
CA VAL A 199 6.55 14.41 -11.19
C VAL A 199 7.88 15.08 -11.54
N GLY A 200 8.43 14.82 -12.72
CA GLY A 200 9.68 15.44 -13.17
C GLY A 200 10.84 15.20 -12.20
N PRO A 201 11.55 16.25 -11.75
CA PRO A 201 12.71 16.12 -10.86
C PRO A 201 12.36 15.94 -9.37
N ASP A 202 11.07 15.98 -8.99
CA ASP A 202 10.65 15.98 -7.58
C ASP A 202 10.88 14.62 -6.90
N ALA A 203 10.88 13.52 -7.66
CA ALA A 203 11.21 12.17 -7.20
C ALA A 203 11.61 11.26 -8.37
N THR A 204 12.29 10.16 -8.07
CA THR A 204 12.51 9.09 -9.08
C THR A 204 11.22 8.29 -9.25
N VAL A 205 10.65 8.28 -10.46
CA VAL A 205 9.47 7.46 -10.77
C VAL A 205 9.90 6.10 -11.28
N VAL A 206 9.38 5.03 -10.66
CA VAL A 206 9.59 3.64 -11.10
C VAL A 206 8.24 3.07 -11.53
N ILE A 207 8.11 2.71 -12.80
CA ILE A 207 6.88 2.14 -13.38
C ILE A 207 6.98 0.62 -13.42
N LEU A 208 6.13 -0.04 -12.62
CA LEU A 208 6.03 -1.49 -12.50
C LEU A 208 4.76 -2.03 -13.19
#